data_491821b31760dc9f50f23ba52193bffd
#
_entry.id   491821b31760dc9f50f23ba52193bffd
#
_cell.length_a   1.000
_cell.length_b   1.000
_cell.length_c   1.000
_cell.angle_alpha   90.00
_cell.angle_beta   90.00
_cell.angle_gamma   90.00
#
_symmetry.space_group_name_H-M   'P 1'
#
loop_
_entity.id
_entity.type
_entity.pdbx_description
1 polymer ?
#
loop_
_entity_poly.entity_id
_entity_poly.type
_entity_poly.pdbx_seq_one_letter_code
_entity_poly.pdbx_strand_id
1 'polypeptide(L)'
;MAAVVVDANILIAARLSRDQNHERGTAITEAIDQGQLPTAYVLSDVLEAVINYLQARGGHDIAVETLDALIESSGFSLKQTPKSDFDAGRSVFRQYESLSLTDAVIVAAMQREDIEYLYSFDDGFDSVSGITRLTTPDNPFER
;
A
#
# COMPACT_ATOMS: atom_id res chain seq x y z
N MET A 1 -10.17 -15.47 2.01
CA MET A 1 -10.71 -14.17 2.41
C MET A 1 -10.26 -13.09 1.44
N ALA A 2 -11.15 -12.17 1.18
CA ALA A 2 -10.84 -11.04 0.31
C ALA A 2 -9.86 -10.09 1.02
N ALA A 3 -8.72 -9.83 0.39
CA ALA A 3 -7.72 -8.89 0.89
C ALA A 3 -7.11 -8.14 -0.27
N VAL A 4 -6.63 -6.93 0.03
CA VAL A 4 -5.92 -6.08 -0.93
C VAL A 4 -4.60 -5.65 -0.29
N VAL A 5 -3.70 -5.09 -1.09
CA VAL A 5 -2.47 -4.48 -0.59
C VAL A 5 -2.56 -2.97 -0.84
N VAL A 6 -2.00 -2.18 0.05
CA VAL A 6 -1.93 -0.72 -0.08
C VAL A 6 -0.47 -0.29 -0.19
N ASP A 7 -0.18 0.50 -1.22
CA ASP A 7 1.12 1.09 -1.45
C ASP A 7 1.32 2.35 -0.61
N ALA A 8 2.58 2.73 -0.41
CA ALA A 8 2.96 3.89 0.40
C ALA A 8 2.30 5.19 -0.08
N ASN A 9 2.20 5.41 -1.39
CA ASN A 9 1.70 6.67 -1.93
C ASN A 9 0.24 6.95 -1.57
N ILE A 10 -0.58 5.91 -1.36
CA ILE A 10 -1.96 6.07 -0.87
C ILE A 10 -1.95 6.65 0.56
N LEU A 11 -1.17 6.03 1.44
CA LEU A 11 -1.12 6.41 2.86
C LEU A 11 -0.48 7.78 3.05
N ILE A 12 0.54 8.10 2.28
CA ILE A 12 1.20 9.41 2.30
C ILE A 12 0.23 10.50 1.82
N ALA A 13 -0.43 10.28 0.68
CA ALA A 13 -1.36 11.25 0.12
C ALA A 13 -2.51 11.57 1.09
N ALA A 14 -2.98 10.57 1.82
CA ALA A 14 -4.06 10.75 2.80
C ALA A 14 -3.69 11.70 3.94
N ARG A 15 -2.40 11.83 4.25
CA ARG A 15 -1.95 12.60 5.41
C ARG A 15 -1.32 13.95 5.06
N LEU A 16 -0.96 14.18 3.81
CA LEU A 16 -0.35 15.44 3.37
C LEU A 16 -1.32 16.21 2.47
N SER A 17 -1.88 17.29 3.00
CA SER A 17 -2.93 18.07 2.32
C SER A 17 -2.45 18.70 1.01
N ARG A 18 -1.14 18.85 0.81
CA ARG A 18 -0.57 19.42 -0.41
C ARG A 18 -0.31 18.38 -1.49
N ASP A 19 -0.48 17.09 -1.18
CA ASP A 19 -0.32 16.05 -2.18
C ASP A 19 -1.43 16.15 -3.22
N GLN A 20 -1.08 16.05 -4.52
CA GLN A 20 -2.06 16.15 -5.60
C GLN A 20 -3.13 15.07 -5.53
N ASN A 21 -2.84 13.95 -4.88
CA ASN A 21 -3.76 12.83 -4.70
C ASN A 21 -4.39 12.79 -3.31
N HIS A 22 -4.33 13.89 -2.57
CA HIS A 22 -4.81 13.93 -1.19
C HIS A 22 -6.28 13.49 -1.07
N GLU A 23 -7.16 14.01 -1.91
CA GLU A 23 -8.59 13.65 -1.85
C GLU A 23 -8.82 12.17 -2.12
N ARG A 24 -8.17 11.63 -3.13
CA ARG A 24 -8.31 10.19 -3.48
C ARG A 24 -7.68 9.30 -2.42
N GLY A 25 -6.51 9.66 -1.93
CA GLY A 25 -5.84 8.93 -0.85
C GLY A 25 -6.66 8.90 0.42
N THR A 26 -7.24 10.05 0.79
CA THR A 26 -8.12 10.17 1.95
C THR A 26 -9.36 9.30 1.78
N ALA A 27 -10.01 9.35 0.61
CA ALA A 27 -11.22 8.59 0.35
C ALA A 27 -10.96 7.07 0.44
N ILE A 28 -9.87 6.59 -0.12
CA ILE A 28 -9.49 5.17 -0.06
C ILE A 28 -9.20 4.77 1.40
N THR A 29 -8.39 5.55 2.10
CA THR A 29 -7.97 5.26 3.47
C THR A 29 -9.16 5.22 4.43
N GLU A 30 -10.08 6.19 4.31
CA GLU A 30 -11.29 6.22 5.12
C GLU A 30 -12.21 5.04 4.81
N ALA A 31 -12.37 4.67 3.55
CA ALA A 31 -13.20 3.54 3.16
C ALA A 31 -12.64 2.22 3.71
N ILE A 32 -11.33 2.06 3.73
CA ILE A 32 -10.67 0.90 4.34
C ILE A 32 -10.93 0.89 5.85
N ASP A 33 -10.69 2.01 6.51
CA ASP A 33 -10.84 2.13 7.96
C ASP A 33 -12.28 1.84 8.42
N GLN A 34 -13.25 2.28 7.63
CA GLN A 34 -14.68 2.11 7.94
C GLN A 34 -15.23 0.73 7.54
N GLY A 35 -14.41 -0.14 7.00
CA GLY A 35 -14.83 -1.48 6.61
C GLY A 35 -15.60 -1.55 5.30
N GLN A 36 -15.62 -0.48 4.52
CA GLN A 36 -16.29 -0.44 3.21
C GLN A 36 -15.48 -1.15 2.12
N LEU A 37 -14.18 -1.29 2.31
CA LEU A 37 -13.28 -2.00 1.41
C LEU A 37 -12.75 -3.26 2.10
N PRO A 38 -12.15 -4.20 1.35
CA PRO A 38 -11.56 -5.40 1.95
C PRO A 38 -10.41 -5.04 2.90
N THR A 39 -10.05 -5.99 3.77
CA THR A 39 -8.87 -5.84 4.62
C THR A 39 -7.66 -5.47 3.77
N ALA A 40 -6.98 -4.40 4.16
CA ALA A 40 -5.83 -3.88 3.43
C ALA A 40 -4.53 -4.25 4.14
N TYR A 41 -3.68 -5.00 3.48
CA TYR A 41 -2.37 -5.37 4.00
C TYR A 41 -1.39 -4.23 3.75
N VAL A 42 -0.68 -3.84 4.80
CA VAL A 42 0.43 -2.89 4.74
C VAL A 42 1.69 -3.66 5.12
N LEU A 43 2.62 -3.82 4.19
CA LEU A 43 3.87 -4.51 4.46
C LEU A 43 4.76 -3.65 5.36
N SER A 44 5.54 -4.28 6.24
CA SER A 44 6.38 -3.58 7.22
C SER A 44 7.36 -2.60 6.55
N ASP A 45 7.93 -2.96 5.41
CA ASP A 45 8.84 -2.07 4.68
C ASP A 45 8.10 -0.83 4.16
N VAL A 46 6.87 -1.01 3.70
CA VAL A 46 6.01 0.09 3.23
C VAL A 46 5.64 1.00 4.40
N LEU A 47 5.25 0.41 5.53
CA LEU A 47 4.91 1.17 6.73
C LEU A 47 6.07 2.05 7.19
N GLU A 48 7.27 1.48 7.27
CA GLU A 48 8.46 2.23 7.66
C GLU A 48 8.72 3.39 6.70
N ALA A 49 8.60 3.16 5.40
CA ALA A 49 8.79 4.21 4.39
C ALA A 49 7.76 5.34 4.55
N VAL A 50 6.50 4.99 4.80
CA VAL A 50 5.42 5.97 5.03
C VAL A 50 5.72 6.84 6.24
N ILE A 51 6.02 6.21 7.36
CA ILE A 51 6.24 6.92 8.61
C ILE A 51 7.48 7.80 8.53
N ASN A 52 8.56 7.31 7.96
CA ASN A 52 9.78 8.11 7.78
C ASN A 52 9.54 9.31 6.86
N TYR A 53 8.80 9.12 5.77
CA TYR A 53 8.46 10.20 4.85
C TYR A 53 7.61 11.27 5.54
N LEU A 54 6.59 10.86 6.28
CA LEU A 54 5.71 11.79 7.00
C LEU A 54 6.47 12.56 8.08
N GLN A 55 7.38 11.90 8.79
CA GLN A 55 8.22 12.56 9.80
C GLN A 55 9.07 13.66 9.17
N ALA A 56 9.69 13.37 8.02
CA ALA A 56 10.56 14.33 7.33
C ALA A 56 9.77 15.52 6.75
N ARG A 57 8.56 15.30 6.28
CA ARG A 57 7.76 16.33 5.59
C ARG A 57 6.74 17.00 6.46
N GLY A 58 6.13 16.29 7.39
CA GLY A 58 5.04 16.79 8.23
C GLY A 58 5.37 16.92 9.70
N GLY A 59 6.50 16.37 10.14
CA GLY A 59 6.93 16.40 11.52
C GLY A 59 6.65 15.12 12.30
N HIS A 60 7.23 15.05 13.49
CA HIS A 60 7.15 13.87 14.34
C HIS A 60 5.72 13.53 14.76
N ASP A 61 4.94 14.55 15.12
CA ASP A 61 3.58 14.35 15.65
C ASP A 61 2.67 13.66 14.63
N ILE A 62 2.70 14.09 13.37
CA ILE A 62 1.88 13.47 12.32
C ILE A 62 2.35 12.04 12.04
N ALA A 63 3.64 11.79 12.13
CA ALA A 63 4.19 10.44 11.94
C ALA A 63 3.69 9.49 13.03
N VAL A 64 3.77 9.88 14.30
CA VAL A 64 3.29 9.08 15.43
C VAL A 64 1.78 8.86 15.32
N GLU A 65 1.03 9.92 15.04
CA GLU A 65 -0.43 9.84 14.91
C GLU A 65 -0.85 8.88 13.79
N THR A 66 -0.15 8.92 12.66
CA THR A 66 -0.44 8.04 11.53
C THR A 66 -0.12 6.57 11.87
N LEU A 67 1.04 6.34 12.49
CA LEU A 67 1.44 5.00 12.92
C LEU A 67 0.39 4.40 13.86
N ASP A 68 0.00 5.16 14.89
CA ASP A 68 -0.98 4.70 15.87
C ASP A 68 -2.34 4.42 15.21
N ALA A 69 -2.78 5.30 14.31
CA ALA A 69 -4.05 5.13 13.59
C ALA A 69 -4.07 3.85 12.75
N LEU A 70 -2.98 3.55 12.07
CA LEU A 70 -2.88 2.34 11.26
C LEU A 70 -2.88 1.07 12.13
N ILE A 71 -2.17 1.10 13.25
CA ILE A 71 -2.12 -0.03 14.19
C ILE A 71 -3.49 -0.28 14.80
N GLU A 72 -4.21 0.75 15.16
CA GLU A 72 -5.51 0.65 15.84
C GLU A 72 -6.67 0.34 14.88
N SER A 73 -6.50 0.61 13.59
CA SER A 73 -7.57 0.41 12.61
C SER A 73 -7.86 -1.06 12.37
N SER A 74 -9.12 -1.44 12.41
CA SER A 74 -9.55 -2.81 12.10
C SER A 74 -9.52 -3.11 10.59
N GLY A 75 -9.43 -2.08 9.75
CA GLY A 75 -9.41 -2.24 8.29
C GLY A 75 -8.02 -2.52 7.73
N PHE A 76 -6.97 -2.12 8.44
CA PHE A 76 -5.59 -2.33 8.02
C PHE A 76 -4.97 -3.49 8.78
N SER A 77 -4.21 -4.32 8.08
CA SER A 77 -3.46 -5.42 8.68
C SER A 77 -1.99 -5.24 8.36
N LEU A 78 -1.19 -4.99 9.39
CA LEU A 78 0.25 -4.79 9.23
C LEU A 78 0.93 -6.15 9.13
N LYS A 79 1.66 -6.37 8.04
CA LYS A 79 2.30 -7.65 7.74
C LYS A 79 3.81 -7.52 7.71
N GLN A 80 4.49 -8.35 8.47
CA GLN A 80 5.95 -8.42 8.43
C GLN A 80 6.37 -8.93 7.04
N THR A 81 7.30 -8.23 6.39
CA THR A 81 7.85 -8.64 5.11
C THR A 81 8.88 -9.75 5.36
N PRO A 82 8.62 -11.01 4.96
CA PRO A 82 9.59 -12.07 5.17
C PRO A 82 10.76 -11.97 4.18
N LYS A 83 11.90 -12.51 4.57
CA LYS A 83 13.09 -12.52 3.71
C LYS A 83 12.81 -13.18 2.36
N SER A 84 11.95 -14.18 2.32
CA SER A 84 11.58 -14.86 1.07
C SER A 84 10.92 -13.92 0.06
N ASP A 85 10.16 -12.91 0.51
CA ASP A 85 9.57 -11.92 -0.38
C ASP A 85 10.64 -10.98 -0.94
N PHE A 86 11.64 -10.63 -0.15
CA PHE A 86 12.77 -9.86 -0.65
C PHE A 86 13.52 -10.65 -1.74
N ASP A 87 13.80 -11.92 -1.47
CA ASP A 87 14.53 -12.76 -2.43
C ASP A 87 13.74 -12.93 -3.74
N ALA A 88 12.44 -13.20 -3.65
CA ALA A 88 11.56 -13.26 -4.83
C ALA A 88 11.43 -11.91 -5.52
N GLY A 89 11.38 -10.83 -4.74
CA GLY A 89 11.30 -9.45 -5.25
C GLY A 89 12.51 -9.07 -6.10
N ARG A 90 13.68 -9.61 -5.79
CA ARG A 90 14.87 -9.37 -6.62
C ARG A 90 14.68 -9.89 -8.05
N SER A 91 14.04 -11.03 -8.21
CA SER A 91 13.74 -11.60 -9.53
C SER A 91 12.68 -10.76 -10.26
N VAL A 92 11.64 -10.32 -9.54
CA VAL A 92 10.62 -9.44 -10.09
C VAL A 92 11.22 -8.12 -10.54
N PHE A 93 12.12 -7.55 -9.74
CA PHE A 93 12.80 -6.29 -10.04
C PHE A 93 13.61 -6.38 -11.35
N ARG A 94 14.29 -7.51 -11.56
CA ARG A 94 15.04 -7.74 -12.81
C ARG A 94 14.13 -7.87 -14.03
N GLN A 95 12.93 -8.40 -13.82
CA GLN A 95 11.99 -8.66 -14.90
C GLN A 95 11.27 -7.40 -15.36
N TYR A 96 10.95 -6.47 -14.43
CA TYR A 96 10.10 -5.31 -14.73
C TYR A 96 10.84 -4.00 -14.47
N GLU A 97 11.21 -3.31 -15.55
CA GLU A 97 11.90 -2.01 -15.46
C GLU A 97 11.03 -0.92 -14.82
N SER A 98 9.71 -1.06 -14.89
CA SER A 98 8.76 -0.08 -14.35
C SER A 98 8.67 -0.08 -12.83
N LEU A 99 9.26 -1.08 -12.15
CA LEU A 99 9.15 -1.23 -10.70
C LEU A 99 10.44 -0.84 -10.00
N SER A 100 10.32 -0.11 -8.88
CA SER A 100 11.41 0.01 -7.92
C SER A 100 11.60 -1.32 -7.19
N LEU A 101 12.69 -1.47 -6.45
CA LEU A 101 12.89 -2.69 -5.66
C LEU A 101 11.80 -2.86 -4.60
N THR A 102 11.40 -1.80 -3.93
CA THR A 102 10.31 -1.84 -2.96
C THR A 102 9.01 -2.33 -3.61
N ASP A 103 8.68 -1.79 -4.78
CA ASP A 103 7.48 -2.21 -5.53
C ASP A 103 7.57 -3.67 -5.95
N ALA A 104 8.76 -4.12 -6.36
CA ALA A 104 8.98 -5.51 -6.73
C ALA A 104 8.77 -6.46 -5.54
N VAL A 105 9.15 -6.05 -4.35
CA VAL A 105 8.90 -6.81 -3.12
C VAL A 105 7.39 -6.87 -2.82
N ILE A 106 6.67 -5.78 -3.04
CA ILE A 106 5.20 -5.76 -2.92
C ILE A 106 4.59 -6.80 -3.86
N VAL A 107 5.02 -6.81 -5.12
CA VAL A 107 4.54 -7.78 -6.11
C VAL A 107 4.81 -9.21 -5.66
N ALA A 108 6.02 -9.49 -5.16
CA ALA A 108 6.38 -10.81 -4.66
C ALA A 108 5.48 -11.24 -3.51
N ALA A 109 5.20 -10.34 -2.57
CA ALA A 109 4.30 -10.60 -1.45
C ALA A 109 2.87 -10.90 -1.95
N MET A 110 2.38 -10.14 -2.92
CA MET A 110 1.06 -10.35 -3.50
C MET A 110 0.97 -11.72 -4.19
N GLN A 111 1.99 -12.10 -4.92
CA GLN A 111 2.04 -13.41 -5.58
C GLN A 111 2.04 -14.55 -4.56
N ARG A 112 2.79 -14.42 -3.48
CA ARG A 112 2.83 -15.43 -2.41
C ARG A 112 1.49 -15.58 -1.70
N GLU A 113 0.82 -14.45 -1.44
CA GLU A 113 -0.47 -14.42 -0.74
C GLU A 113 -1.66 -14.62 -1.67
N ASP A 114 -1.43 -14.75 -2.96
CA ASP A 114 -2.48 -14.87 -4.00
C ASP A 114 -3.45 -13.68 -3.95
N ILE A 115 -2.88 -12.47 -3.88
CA ILE A 115 -3.64 -11.22 -3.87
C ILE A 115 -3.49 -10.56 -5.23
N GLU A 116 -4.60 -10.22 -5.88
CA GLU A 116 -4.62 -9.57 -7.19
C GLU A 116 -4.65 -8.05 -7.11
N TYR A 117 -5.30 -7.47 -6.09
CA TYR A 117 -5.65 -6.04 -6.08
C TYR A 117 -4.74 -5.22 -5.20
N LEU A 118 -4.27 -4.09 -5.77
CA LEU A 118 -3.37 -3.15 -5.11
C LEU A 118 -3.92 -1.74 -5.27
N TYR A 119 -4.08 -1.02 -4.17
CA TYR A 119 -4.34 0.42 -4.22
C TYR A 119 -3.01 1.15 -4.32
N SER A 120 -2.80 1.83 -5.43
CA SER A 120 -1.58 2.60 -5.68
C SER A 120 -1.81 3.64 -6.77
N PHE A 121 -1.15 4.78 -6.65
CA PHE A 121 -1.15 5.80 -7.71
C PHE A 121 0.01 5.61 -8.70
N ASP A 122 0.87 4.62 -8.49
CA ASP A 122 2.02 4.36 -9.35
C ASP A 122 1.64 3.40 -10.49
N ASP A 123 1.62 3.91 -11.72
CA ASP A 123 1.23 3.14 -12.90
C ASP A 123 2.28 2.10 -13.33
N GLY A 124 3.46 2.10 -12.70
CA GLY A 124 4.48 1.09 -12.96
C GLY A 124 4.02 -0.33 -12.71
N PHE A 125 3.02 -0.52 -11.84
CA PHE A 125 2.43 -1.84 -11.58
C PHE A 125 1.58 -2.37 -12.74
N ASP A 126 1.14 -1.50 -13.65
CA ASP A 126 0.22 -1.89 -14.73
C ASP A 126 0.84 -2.88 -15.71
N SER A 127 2.17 -2.94 -15.79
CA SER A 127 2.88 -3.89 -16.65
C SER A 127 2.99 -5.30 -16.05
N VAL A 128 2.60 -5.47 -14.78
CA VAL A 128 2.76 -6.76 -14.08
C VAL A 128 1.54 -7.63 -14.27
N SER A 129 1.77 -8.81 -14.83
CA SER A 129 0.70 -9.80 -15.04
C SER A 129 0.15 -10.27 -13.70
N GLY A 130 -1.17 -10.35 -13.58
CA GLY A 130 -1.84 -10.84 -12.37
C GLY A 130 -2.07 -9.80 -11.28
N ILE A 131 -1.61 -8.55 -11.49
CA ILE A 131 -1.84 -7.44 -10.56
C ILE A 131 -2.82 -6.46 -11.21
N THR A 132 -3.85 -6.08 -10.46
CA THR A 132 -4.82 -5.05 -10.87
C THR A 132 -4.70 -3.87 -9.92
N ARG A 133 -4.29 -2.73 -10.46
CA ARG A 133 -4.10 -1.50 -9.69
C ARG A 133 -5.40 -0.72 -9.61
N LEU A 134 -5.71 -0.24 -8.41
CA LEU A 134 -6.92 0.55 -8.12
C LEU A 134 -6.52 1.93 -7.61
N THR A 135 -7.26 2.95 -8.05
CA THR A 135 -6.99 4.36 -7.70
C THR A 135 -8.20 5.07 -7.08
N THR A 136 -9.30 4.35 -6.89
CA THR A 136 -10.54 4.90 -6.34
C THR A 136 -11.05 3.99 -5.21
N PRO A 137 -11.94 4.48 -4.32
CA PRO A 137 -12.42 3.68 -3.19
C PRO A 137 -13.51 2.69 -3.57
N ASP A 138 -13.29 1.97 -4.67
CA ASP A 138 -14.20 0.93 -5.12
C ASP A 138 -13.77 -0.43 -4.60
N ASN A 139 -14.75 -1.24 -4.18
CA ASN A 139 -14.47 -2.58 -3.70
C ASN A 139 -14.42 -3.54 -4.90
N PRO A 140 -13.23 -4.13 -5.20
CA PRO A 140 -13.08 -4.97 -6.39
C PRO A 140 -13.83 -6.31 -6.30
N PHE A 141 -14.28 -6.69 -5.11
CA PHE A 141 -15.01 -7.94 -4.88
C PHE A 141 -16.53 -7.76 -4.87
N GLU A 142 -17.02 -6.53 -4.92
CA GLU A 142 -18.44 -6.24 -5.03
C GLU A 142 -18.83 -6.02 -6.48
N ARG A 143 -20.04 -6.47 -6.79
CA ARG A 143 -20.62 -6.32 -8.13
C ARG A 143 -21.68 -5.22 -8.16
#